data_af12222aa4dd572c978863a78e1d0ed4
#
_entry.id   af12222aa4dd572c978863a78e1d0ed4
#
_cell.length_a   1.000
_cell.length_b   1.000
_cell.length_c   1.000
_cell.angle_alpha   90.00
_cell.angle_beta   90.00
_cell.angle_gamma   90.00
#
_symmetry.space_group_name_H-M   'P 1'
#
loop_
_entity.id
_entity.type
_entity.pdbx_description
1 polymer ?
#
loop_
_entity_poly.entity_id
_entity_poly.type
_entity_poly.pdbx_seq_one_letter_code
_entity_poly.pdbx_strand_id
1 'polypeptide(L)'
;MHRRQLLTASLGPAAALALRPGTAWAHHGWSSFDQERPLYLEGRAVKVTWRNPHAELELELPPDLRLPADLATRTLPPQAAGVDGPALLRAARLPTRRDRRWLVELAPLTRMNAWKVAELKAGDTLAVLGFTFTGEKGDALLRAEYLWAGGGVYGLRSAPA
;
A
#
# COMPACT_ATOMS: atom_id res chain seq x y z
N MET A 1 -35.93 -19.45 -68.54
CA MET A 1 -35.69 -18.13 -67.85
C MET A 1 -35.47 -18.39 -66.35
N HIS A 2 -34.20 -18.46 -65.90
CA HIS A 2 -33.90 -18.67 -64.47
C HIS A 2 -33.33 -17.37 -63.86
N ARG A 3 -34.12 -16.75 -62.98
CA ARG A 3 -33.66 -15.61 -62.19
C ARG A 3 -32.83 -16.12 -61.00
N ARG A 4 -31.55 -15.82 -61.05
CA ARG A 4 -30.64 -15.98 -59.90
C ARG A 4 -30.82 -14.77 -58.96
N GLN A 5 -31.29 -14.99 -57.73
CA GLN A 5 -31.27 -14.02 -56.69
C GLN A 5 -29.92 -14.04 -55.98
N LEU A 6 -29.22 -12.92 -55.99
CA LEU A 6 -27.99 -12.70 -55.25
C LEU A 6 -28.37 -12.29 -53.80
N LEU A 7 -28.02 -13.11 -52.85
CA LEU A 7 -28.11 -12.78 -51.42
C LEU A 7 -26.85 -12.00 -51.05
N THR A 8 -27.02 -10.69 -50.81
CA THR A 8 -25.97 -9.85 -50.22
C THR A 8 -25.98 -10.03 -48.70
N ALA A 9 -24.98 -10.72 -48.17
CA ALA A 9 -24.76 -10.80 -46.71
C ALA A 9 -24.08 -9.50 -46.22
N SER A 10 -24.79 -8.71 -45.44
CA SER A 10 -24.25 -7.55 -44.77
C SER A 10 -23.50 -7.99 -43.52
N LEU A 11 -22.17 -7.89 -43.53
CA LEU A 11 -21.31 -7.99 -42.37
C LEU A 11 -21.46 -6.72 -41.54
N GLY A 12 -22.16 -6.83 -40.42
CA GLY A 12 -22.21 -5.77 -39.41
C GLY A 12 -20.85 -5.63 -38.70
N PRO A 13 -20.50 -4.40 -38.26
CA PRO A 13 -19.24 -4.19 -37.54
C PRO A 13 -19.29 -4.86 -36.18
N ALA A 14 -18.43 -5.84 -35.95
CA ALA A 14 -18.18 -6.39 -34.62
C ALA A 14 -17.57 -5.30 -33.74
N ALA A 15 -18.31 -4.81 -32.79
CA ALA A 15 -17.80 -3.92 -31.75
C ALA A 15 -16.78 -4.71 -30.90
N ALA A 16 -15.51 -4.47 -31.12
CA ALA A 16 -14.45 -4.95 -30.25
C ALA A 16 -14.59 -4.27 -28.89
N LEU A 17 -15.16 -4.98 -27.91
CA LEU A 17 -15.07 -4.59 -26.50
C LEU A 17 -13.58 -4.63 -26.13
N ALA A 18 -12.97 -3.45 -26.06
CA ALA A 18 -11.66 -3.28 -25.47
C ALA A 18 -11.75 -3.64 -23.99
N LEU A 19 -11.41 -4.87 -23.64
CA LEU A 19 -11.13 -5.28 -22.27
C LEU A 19 -9.96 -4.43 -21.80
N ARG A 20 -10.24 -3.38 -21.02
CA ARG A 20 -9.20 -2.68 -20.26
C ARG A 20 -8.61 -3.73 -19.31
N PRO A 21 -7.29 -4.02 -19.39
CA PRO A 21 -6.66 -4.80 -18.35
C PRO A 21 -6.83 -4.01 -17.04
N GLY A 22 -7.75 -4.47 -16.20
CA GLY A 22 -7.72 -4.07 -14.81
C GLY A 22 -6.34 -4.46 -14.30
N THR A 23 -5.61 -3.52 -13.71
CA THR A 23 -4.35 -3.82 -13.03
C THR A 23 -4.64 -4.89 -12.00
N ALA A 24 -4.35 -6.15 -12.36
CA ALA A 24 -4.32 -7.24 -11.41
C ALA A 24 -3.15 -6.90 -10.47
N TRP A 25 -3.45 -6.30 -9.34
CA TRP A 25 -2.50 -6.14 -8.24
C TRP A 25 -2.17 -7.55 -7.78
N ALA A 26 -1.09 -8.09 -8.32
CA ALA A 26 -0.54 -9.34 -7.82
C ALA A 26 -0.17 -9.08 -6.36
N HIS A 27 -0.75 -9.85 -5.44
CA HIS A 27 -0.40 -9.77 -4.03
C HIS A 27 1.08 -10.10 -3.86
N HIS A 28 1.91 -9.09 -3.80
CA HIS A 28 3.34 -9.23 -3.58
C HIS A 28 3.57 -9.82 -2.20
N GLY A 29 4.26 -10.96 -2.13
CA GLY A 29 4.75 -11.49 -0.86
C GLY A 29 5.79 -10.54 -0.24
N TRP A 30 6.10 -10.71 1.04
CA TRP A 30 7.14 -9.91 1.72
C TRP A 30 8.49 -9.97 1.02
N SER A 31 8.81 -11.08 0.36
CA SER A 31 10.06 -11.25 -0.42
C SER A 31 10.20 -10.33 -1.63
N SER A 32 9.12 -9.68 -2.07
CA SER A 32 9.17 -8.69 -3.15
C SER A 32 9.67 -7.31 -2.70
N PHE A 33 9.75 -7.10 -1.39
CA PHE A 33 10.13 -5.83 -0.78
C PHE A 33 11.55 -5.87 -0.22
N ASP A 34 12.24 -4.73 -0.30
CA ASP A 34 13.58 -4.53 0.28
C ASP A 34 13.48 -4.37 1.80
N GLN A 35 13.51 -5.50 2.52
CA GLN A 35 13.35 -5.52 3.97
C GLN A 35 14.59 -5.04 4.74
N GLU A 36 15.71 -4.81 4.07
CA GLU A 36 16.91 -4.25 4.67
C GLU A 36 16.90 -2.71 4.70
N ARG A 37 15.94 -2.12 3.96
CA ARG A 37 15.83 -0.66 3.83
C ARG A 37 14.45 -0.15 4.23
N PRO A 38 14.15 -0.07 5.53
CA PRO A 38 12.88 0.47 6.00
C PRO A 38 12.75 1.96 5.66
N LEU A 39 11.60 2.35 5.11
CA LEU A 39 11.25 3.72 4.81
C LEU A 39 10.23 4.24 5.83
N TYR A 40 10.42 5.48 6.25
CA TYR A 40 9.45 6.23 7.05
C TYR A 40 8.69 7.20 6.16
N LEU A 41 7.37 7.13 6.19
CA LEU A 41 6.47 8.07 5.54
C LEU A 41 5.52 8.64 6.58
N GLU A 42 5.25 9.93 6.49
CA GLU A 42 4.25 10.62 7.30
C GLU A 42 3.50 11.59 6.41
N GLY A 43 2.19 11.67 6.57
CA GLY A 43 1.37 12.53 5.72
C GLY A 43 -0.12 12.39 6.00
N ARG A 44 -0.90 12.81 5.03
CA ARG A 44 -2.36 12.79 5.07
C ARG A 44 -2.90 11.72 4.11
N ALA A 45 -3.82 10.89 4.59
CA ALA A 45 -4.58 10.00 3.74
C ALA A 45 -5.48 10.81 2.81
N VAL A 46 -5.37 10.62 1.50
CA VAL A 46 -6.23 11.29 0.50
C VAL A 46 -7.31 10.35 -0.04
N LYS A 47 -7.04 9.06 0.03
CA LYS A 47 -8.00 8.01 -0.33
C LYS A 47 -7.76 6.80 0.55
N VAL A 48 -8.80 6.13 0.99
CA VAL A 48 -8.72 4.93 1.82
C VAL A 48 -9.63 3.86 1.23
N THR A 49 -9.11 2.63 1.16
CA THR A 49 -9.85 1.43 0.80
C THR A 49 -9.79 0.48 1.99
N TRP A 50 -10.85 0.45 2.80
CA TRP A 50 -10.91 -0.34 4.03
C TRP A 50 -11.67 -1.64 3.81
N ARG A 51 -11.04 -2.60 3.11
CA ARG A 51 -11.64 -3.89 2.75
C ARG A 51 -10.58 -4.96 2.55
N ASN A 52 -11.00 -6.24 2.55
CA ASN A 52 -10.12 -7.33 2.18
C ASN A 52 -9.81 -7.29 0.65
N PRO A 53 -8.65 -7.82 0.21
CA PRO A 53 -7.69 -8.64 0.99
C PRO A 53 -6.78 -7.83 1.92
N HIS A 54 -6.54 -6.54 1.68
CA HIS A 54 -5.77 -5.64 2.52
C HIS A 54 -6.46 -4.28 2.59
N ALA A 55 -6.48 -3.68 3.78
CA ALA A 55 -6.71 -2.25 3.87
C ALA A 55 -5.54 -1.52 3.20
N GLU A 56 -5.82 -0.48 2.45
CA GLU A 56 -4.82 0.33 1.74
C GLU A 56 -5.25 1.79 1.69
N LEU A 57 -4.29 2.67 1.50
CA LEU A 57 -4.57 4.09 1.33
C LEU A 57 -3.55 4.77 0.42
N GLU A 58 -3.97 5.88 -0.19
CA GLU A 58 -3.05 6.82 -0.82
C GLU A 58 -2.65 7.87 0.22
N LEU A 59 -1.34 7.92 0.52
CA LEU A 59 -0.75 8.86 1.47
C LEU A 59 -0.10 10.01 0.72
N GLU A 60 -0.51 11.24 1.00
CA GLU A 60 0.14 12.44 0.48
C GLU A 60 1.17 12.96 1.47
N LEU A 61 2.43 12.99 1.03
CA LEU A 61 3.56 13.43 1.84
C LEU A 61 3.70 14.96 1.78
N PRO A 62 4.08 15.62 2.89
CA PRO A 62 4.45 17.03 2.86
C PRO A 62 5.76 17.24 2.06
N PRO A 63 5.97 18.43 1.49
CA PRO A 63 7.16 18.72 0.68
C PRO A 63 8.47 18.70 1.50
N ASP A 64 8.36 18.90 2.80
CA ASP A 64 9.45 19.00 3.77
C ASP A 64 9.48 17.81 4.75
N LEU A 65 9.03 16.63 4.29
CA LEU A 65 9.06 15.39 5.09
C LEU A 65 10.44 15.20 5.73
N ARG A 66 10.46 14.91 7.03
CA ARG A 66 11.68 14.66 7.81
C ARG A 66 11.51 13.43 8.69
N LEU A 67 12.61 12.79 9.02
CA LEU A 67 12.61 11.79 10.08
C LEU A 67 12.39 12.50 11.43
N PRO A 68 11.44 12.06 12.26
CA PRO A 68 11.31 12.55 13.62
C PRO A 68 12.59 12.29 14.41
N ALA A 69 13.02 13.26 15.19
CA ALA A 69 14.27 13.15 15.97
C ALA A 69 14.21 12.01 17.02
N ASP A 70 13.00 11.70 17.48
CA ASP A 70 12.73 10.63 18.46
C ASP A 70 12.47 9.26 17.82
N LEU A 71 12.43 9.15 16.48
CA LEU A 71 12.01 7.93 15.78
C LEU A 71 12.75 6.69 16.27
N ALA A 72 14.08 6.76 16.37
CA ALA A 72 14.93 5.62 16.76
C ALA A 72 14.68 5.11 18.18
N THR A 73 14.02 5.90 19.03
CA THR A 73 13.77 5.58 20.44
C THR A 73 12.28 5.33 20.74
N ARG A 74 11.42 5.38 19.74
CA ARG A 74 9.99 5.12 19.92
C ARG A 74 9.74 3.69 20.37
N THR A 75 8.83 3.54 21.33
CA THR A 75 8.36 2.22 21.75
C THR A 75 7.43 1.64 20.69
N LEU A 76 7.66 0.38 20.36
CA LEU A 76 6.83 -0.39 19.44
C LEU A 76 6.14 -1.54 20.19
N PRO A 77 4.88 -1.83 19.86
CA PRO A 77 4.19 -2.97 20.44
C PRO A 77 4.79 -4.29 19.90
N PRO A 78 4.85 -5.32 20.75
CA PRO A 78 5.31 -6.64 20.31
C PRO A 78 4.31 -7.27 19.33
N GLN A 79 4.85 -7.95 18.32
CA GLN A 79 4.09 -8.72 17.34
C GLN A 79 4.37 -10.22 17.53
N ALA A 80 3.42 -11.08 17.16
CA ALA A 80 3.64 -12.53 17.18
C ALA A 80 4.77 -12.97 16.23
N ALA A 81 4.98 -12.25 15.11
CA ALA A 81 6.16 -12.45 14.28
C ALA A 81 7.41 -11.85 14.92
N GLY A 82 8.55 -12.55 14.80
CA GLY A 82 9.83 -12.07 15.28
C GLY A 82 10.37 -10.92 14.44
N VAL A 83 9.97 -9.69 14.74
CA VAL A 83 10.42 -8.46 14.07
C VAL A 83 11.30 -7.67 15.04
N ASP A 84 12.54 -7.37 14.65
CA ASP A 84 13.40 -6.45 15.41
C ASP A 84 12.98 -4.99 15.12
N GLY A 85 11.89 -4.57 15.75
CA GLY A 85 11.35 -3.23 15.59
C GLY A 85 12.35 -2.13 15.92
N PRO A 86 13.08 -2.19 17.04
CA PRO A 86 14.14 -1.23 17.36
C PRO A 86 15.23 -1.12 16.28
N ALA A 87 15.66 -2.23 15.67
CA ALA A 87 16.61 -2.18 14.56
C ALA A 87 16.01 -1.47 13.34
N LEU A 88 14.74 -1.74 13.02
CA LEU A 88 14.05 -1.08 11.90
C LEU A 88 13.93 0.42 12.14
N LEU A 89 13.61 0.87 13.36
CA LEU A 89 13.53 2.30 13.69
C LEU A 89 14.88 3.00 13.50
N ARG A 90 15.97 2.37 13.95
CA ARG A 90 17.32 2.93 13.78
C ARG A 90 17.78 2.97 12.32
N ALA A 91 17.34 2.00 11.52
CA ALA A 91 17.69 1.91 10.10
C ALA A 91 16.77 2.74 9.18
N ALA A 92 15.68 3.29 9.74
CA ALA A 92 14.67 4.03 8.98
C ALA A 92 15.26 5.19 8.18
N ARG A 93 14.78 5.35 6.96
CA ARG A 93 15.21 6.40 6.03
C ARG A 93 13.99 7.05 5.37
N LEU A 94 14.20 8.22 4.80
CA LEU A 94 13.24 8.80 3.87
C LEU A 94 13.40 8.16 2.49
N PRO A 95 12.33 8.15 1.66
CA PRO A 95 12.45 7.75 0.27
C PRO A 95 13.42 8.69 -0.48
N THR A 96 14.12 8.13 -1.47
CA THR A 96 14.98 8.92 -2.37
C THR A 96 14.21 9.43 -3.58
N ARG A 97 13.11 8.78 -3.93
CA ARG A 97 12.23 9.20 -5.01
C ARG A 97 11.39 10.41 -4.60
N ARG A 98 10.96 11.19 -5.59
CA ARG A 98 10.28 12.48 -5.38
C ARG A 98 8.75 12.40 -5.38
N ASP A 99 8.20 11.19 -5.42
CA ASP A 99 6.75 11.02 -5.43
C ASP A 99 6.17 11.54 -4.13
N ARG A 100 5.17 12.40 -4.24
CA ARG A 100 4.45 12.93 -3.08
C ARG A 100 3.26 12.07 -2.70
N ARG A 101 2.81 11.17 -3.57
CA ARG A 101 1.73 10.22 -3.30
C ARG A 101 2.27 8.81 -3.32
N TRP A 102 1.97 8.11 -2.26
CA TRP A 102 2.35 6.72 -2.07
C TRP A 102 1.11 5.88 -1.83
N LEU A 103 1.04 4.74 -2.50
CA LEU A 103 0.12 3.70 -2.09
C LEU A 103 0.73 2.99 -0.87
N VAL A 104 -0.03 2.94 0.21
CA VAL A 104 0.36 2.23 1.43
C VAL A 104 -0.54 1.02 1.58
N GLU A 105 0.04 -0.18 1.44
CA GLU A 105 -0.62 -1.43 1.82
C GLU A 105 -0.48 -1.62 3.33
N LEU A 106 -1.60 -1.70 4.03
CA LEU A 106 -1.64 -1.95 5.46
C LEU A 106 -1.69 -3.47 5.72
N ALA A 107 -2.79 -3.99 6.23
CA ALA A 107 -2.95 -5.41 6.53
C ALA A 107 -4.37 -5.88 6.21
N PRO A 108 -4.61 -7.21 6.17
CA PRO A 108 -5.96 -7.73 6.11
C PRO A 108 -6.81 -7.24 7.28
N LEU A 109 -8.10 -7.02 7.04
CA LEU A 109 -9.00 -6.49 8.08
C LEU A 109 -9.03 -7.34 9.34
N THR A 110 -8.84 -8.65 9.25
CA THR A 110 -8.72 -9.54 10.41
C THR A 110 -7.56 -9.13 11.33
N ARG A 111 -6.42 -8.73 10.75
CA ARG A 111 -5.26 -8.24 11.50
C ARG A 111 -5.48 -6.82 12.01
N MET A 112 -6.04 -5.94 11.17
CA MET A 112 -6.40 -4.58 11.61
C MET A 112 -7.34 -4.63 12.83
N ASN A 113 -8.32 -5.52 12.81
CA ASN A 113 -9.24 -5.73 13.92
C ASN A 113 -8.56 -6.32 15.17
N ALA A 114 -7.63 -7.28 14.99
CA ALA A 114 -6.86 -7.83 16.11
C ALA A 114 -6.05 -6.75 16.84
N TRP A 115 -5.51 -5.80 16.10
CA TRP A 115 -4.83 -4.62 16.62
C TRP A 115 -5.78 -3.51 17.07
N LYS A 116 -7.09 -3.65 16.89
CA LYS A 116 -8.12 -2.63 17.19
C LYS A 116 -7.84 -1.31 16.50
N VAL A 117 -7.30 -1.37 15.29
CA VAL A 117 -7.09 -0.16 14.47
C VAL A 117 -8.44 0.39 14.06
N ALA A 118 -8.71 1.64 14.42
CA ALA A 118 -9.89 2.33 13.93
C ALA A 118 -9.82 2.49 12.40
N GLU A 119 -10.98 2.40 11.73
CA GLU A 119 -11.06 2.63 10.30
C GLU A 119 -10.54 4.02 9.94
N LEU A 120 -9.49 4.06 9.12
CA LEU A 120 -8.91 5.30 8.61
C LEU A 120 -9.80 5.91 7.53
N LYS A 121 -9.78 7.23 7.44
CA LYS A 121 -10.57 8.00 6.48
C LYS A 121 -9.69 8.99 5.72
N ALA A 122 -10.16 9.41 4.57
CA ALA A 122 -9.55 10.53 3.87
C ALA A 122 -9.53 11.77 4.78
N GLY A 123 -8.38 12.41 4.87
CA GLY A 123 -8.12 13.52 5.78
C GLY A 123 -7.33 13.15 7.03
N ASP A 124 -7.28 11.88 7.42
CA ASP A 124 -6.51 11.44 8.59
C ASP A 124 -5.02 11.65 8.37
N THR A 125 -4.33 12.10 9.42
CA THR A 125 -2.87 12.16 9.46
C THR A 125 -2.33 10.89 10.11
N LEU A 126 -1.31 10.30 9.49
CA LEU A 126 -0.70 9.07 9.96
C LEU A 126 0.77 8.99 9.56
N ALA A 127 1.49 8.12 10.23
CA ALA A 127 2.84 7.75 9.84
C ALA A 127 2.95 6.23 9.68
N VAL A 128 3.84 5.80 8.82
CA VAL A 128 4.14 4.38 8.59
C VAL A 128 5.64 4.16 8.48
N LEU A 129 6.10 3.04 9.00
CA LEU A 129 7.39 2.46 8.72
C LEU A 129 7.15 1.18 7.93
N GLY A 130 7.85 1.01 6.82
CA GLY A 130 7.61 -0.15 5.97
C GLY A 130 8.65 -0.28 4.86
N PHE A 131 8.32 -1.08 3.87
CA PHE A 131 9.25 -1.45 2.81
C PHE A 131 8.66 -1.21 1.44
N THR A 132 9.48 -0.78 0.52
CA THR A 132 9.16 -0.67 -0.90
C THR A 132 10.00 -1.65 -1.72
N PHE A 133 9.84 -1.66 -3.02
CA PHE A 133 10.63 -2.52 -3.91
C PHE A 133 12.10 -2.13 -3.92
N THR A 134 12.96 -3.10 -4.22
CA THR A 134 14.42 -2.90 -4.27
C THR A 134 14.81 -1.72 -5.15
N GLY A 135 15.60 -0.82 -4.58
CA GLY A 135 16.04 0.40 -5.25
C GLY A 135 14.92 1.41 -5.52
N GLU A 136 13.80 1.31 -4.81
CA GLU A 136 12.60 2.14 -4.97
C GLU A 136 12.06 2.15 -6.42
N LYS A 137 12.24 1.05 -7.16
CA LYS A 137 11.80 0.91 -8.54
C LYS A 137 10.30 0.61 -8.64
N GLY A 138 9.72 0.88 -9.81
CA GLY A 138 8.28 0.64 -10.03
C GLY A 138 7.39 1.71 -9.40
N ASP A 139 6.23 1.31 -8.91
CA ASP A 139 5.26 2.20 -8.32
C ASP A 139 5.72 2.72 -6.95
N ALA A 140 5.23 3.92 -6.56
CA ALA A 140 5.41 4.46 -5.22
C ALA A 140 4.48 3.71 -4.26
N LEU A 141 4.89 2.49 -3.89
CA LEU A 141 4.16 1.58 -3.03
C LEU A 141 5.00 1.25 -1.80
N LEU A 142 4.38 1.29 -0.63
CA LEU A 142 4.98 0.88 0.62
C LEU A 142 4.08 -0.14 1.30
N ARG A 143 4.62 -1.28 1.69
CA ARG A 143 3.98 -2.22 2.59
C ARG A 143 4.33 -1.87 4.03
N ALA A 144 3.33 -1.54 4.82
CA ALA A 144 3.53 -1.09 6.20
C ALA A 144 3.92 -2.26 7.12
N GLU A 145 4.98 -2.04 7.90
CA GLU A 145 5.39 -2.88 9.02
C GLU A 145 4.81 -2.35 10.32
N TYR A 146 4.88 -1.02 10.52
CA TYR A 146 4.29 -0.32 11.64
C TYR A 146 3.46 0.85 11.18
N LEU A 147 2.38 1.11 11.90
CA LEU A 147 1.45 2.21 11.66
C LEU A 147 1.29 3.03 12.94
N TRP A 148 1.40 4.34 12.85
CA TRP A 148 1.02 5.33 13.86
C TRP A 148 -0.20 6.08 13.35
N ALA A 149 -1.34 5.91 14.01
CA ALA A 149 -2.59 6.57 13.65
C ALA A 149 -3.52 6.70 14.85
N GLY A 150 -4.29 7.78 14.95
CA GLY A 150 -5.27 7.98 16.00
C GLY A 150 -4.70 7.91 17.43
N GLY A 151 -3.42 8.25 17.61
CA GLY A 151 -2.71 8.15 18.90
C GLY A 151 -2.23 6.75 19.27
N GLY A 152 -2.50 5.74 18.44
CA GLY A 152 -2.03 4.36 18.61
C GLY A 152 -0.81 4.02 17.76
N VAL A 153 -0.15 2.91 18.14
CA VAL A 153 0.94 2.29 17.36
C VAL A 153 0.60 0.82 17.16
N TYR A 154 0.74 0.34 15.93
CA TYR A 154 0.30 -0.98 15.54
C TYR A 154 1.35 -1.70 14.70
N GLY A 155 1.59 -2.99 15.00
CA GLY A 155 2.46 -3.85 14.19
C GLY A 155 1.65 -4.60 13.14
N LEU A 156 1.98 -4.45 11.88
CA LEU A 156 1.16 -4.97 10.79
C LEU A 156 1.71 -6.24 10.13
N ARG A 157 2.86 -6.76 10.57
CA ARG A 157 3.40 -8.03 10.09
C ARG A 157 2.54 -9.22 10.54
N SER A 158 2.09 -9.19 11.78
CA SER A 158 1.29 -10.26 12.40
C SER A 158 0.27 -9.70 13.37
N ALA A 159 -0.46 -10.56 14.08
CA ALA A 159 -1.29 -10.17 15.20
C ALA A 159 -0.42 -9.66 16.38
N PRO A 160 -1.02 -8.98 17.36
CA PRO A 160 -0.36 -8.70 18.64
C PRO A 160 0.20 -9.98 19.27
N ALA A 161 1.32 -9.88 19.98
CA ALA A 161 1.91 -10.99 20.73
C ALA A 161 1.10 -11.32 21.99
#